data_e3f05de3db346b45c6248a35d57a0b40
#
_entry.id   e3f05de3db346b45c6248a35d57a0b40
#
_cell.length_a   1.000
_cell.length_b   1.000
_cell.length_c   1.000
_cell.angle_alpha   90.00
_cell.angle_beta   90.00
_cell.angle_gamma   90.00
#
_symmetry.space_group_name_H-M   'P 1'
#
loop_
_entity.id
_entity.type
_entity.pdbx_description
1 polymer ?
#
loop_
_entity_poly.entity_id
_entity_poly.type
_entity_poly.pdbx_seq_one_letter_code
_entity_poly.pdbx_strand_id
1 'polypeptide(L)'
;MTPQDFFENNGYWIESEPLFSSQDLAEYRQSMTDIMNHKYESGREPMAGRNWPERQDLQGMVQINNAWWAGGAIRRLSLNRRIGKIATQLLQVNGVCMWHDQLLYKPPAKSKTLSGNIGWHQDWNYWQVCDHADLITAWVALNDVNIQNGAMMIIPGSHRWGQAMEASERTLEMDKTASKVKIPRGEKWKIVHCELRAGAVSFHHAKTIHGSGPNHSDQPRLGLAIHMIADHVRYTSQGIYSHSNLKVCPRKEGDLFRGHQHPVIWGNETE
;
A
#
# COMPACT_ATOMS: atom_id res chain seq x y z
N MET A 1 -3.77 20.43 -16.03
CA MET A 1 -2.78 19.50 -15.48
C MET A 1 -3.39 18.12 -15.59
N THR A 2 -2.74 17.21 -16.30
CA THR A 2 -3.19 15.82 -16.40
C THR A 2 -2.96 15.05 -15.09
N PRO A 3 -3.61 13.90 -14.87
CA PRO A 3 -3.28 13.02 -13.74
C PRO A 3 -1.80 12.63 -13.68
N GLN A 4 -1.17 12.40 -14.83
CA GLN A 4 0.26 12.09 -14.95
C GLN A 4 1.14 13.25 -14.46
N ASP A 5 0.89 14.48 -15.00
CA ASP A 5 1.64 15.67 -14.58
C ASP A 5 1.49 15.93 -13.08
N PHE A 6 0.28 15.70 -12.54
CA PHE A 6 0.03 15.88 -11.11
C PHE A 6 0.83 14.85 -10.30
N PHE A 7 0.80 13.57 -10.70
CA PHE A 7 1.51 12.49 -10.02
C PHE A 7 3.03 12.70 -10.07
N GLU A 8 3.58 13.07 -11.24
CA GLU A 8 4.99 13.38 -11.40
C GLU A 8 5.46 14.52 -10.49
N ASN A 9 4.63 15.53 -10.31
CA ASN A 9 4.96 16.67 -9.45
C ASN A 9 4.74 16.40 -7.96
N ASN A 10 3.74 15.60 -7.59
CA ASN A 10 3.30 15.45 -6.21
C ASN A 10 3.58 14.06 -5.60
N GLY A 11 3.84 13.03 -6.42
CA GLY A 11 4.10 11.66 -5.97
C GLY A 11 2.84 10.91 -5.49
N TYR A 12 1.66 11.47 -5.72
CA TYR A 12 0.40 10.83 -5.41
C TYR A 12 -0.72 11.30 -6.37
N TRP A 13 -1.79 10.50 -6.44
CA TRP A 13 -3.03 10.81 -7.15
C TRP A 13 -4.23 10.29 -6.36
N ILE A 14 -5.34 11.00 -6.37
CA ILE A 14 -6.62 10.53 -5.79
C ILE A 14 -7.63 10.39 -6.92
N GLU A 15 -8.02 9.14 -7.20
CA GLU A 15 -9.16 8.82 -8.03
C GLU A 15 -10.40 8.89 -7.14
N SER A 16 -11.03 10.06 -7.11
CA SER A 16 -12.11 10.39 -6.17
C SER A 16 -13.43 9.71 -6.51
N GLU A 17 -13.64 9.41 -7.79
CA GLU A 17 -14.83 8.68 -8.21
C GLU A 17 -14.66 7.19 -7.90
N PRO A 18 -15.64 6.57 -7.21
CA PRO A 18 -15.57 5.15 -6.89
C PRO A 18 -15.41 4.28 -8.13
N LEU A 19 -14.43 3.39 -8.10
CA LEU A 19 -14.17 2.42 -9.16
C LEU A 19 -15.04 1.17 -9.04
N PHE A 20 -15.67 0.96 -7.90
CA PHE A 20 -16.36 -0.26 -7.53
C PHE A 20 -17.80 0.03 -7.10
N SER A 21 -18.70 -0.89 -7.44
CA SER A 21 -20.09 -0.82 -7.03
C SER A 21 -20.27 -1.16 -5.54
N SER A 22 -21.43 -0.83 -4.96
CA SER A 22 -21.77 -1.23 -3.59
C SER A 22 -21.80 -2.75 -3.41
N GLN A 23 -22.15 -3.50 -4.46
CA GLN A 23 -22.12 -4.97 -4.47
C GLN A 23 -20.68 -5.48 -4.42
N ASP A 24 -19.78 -4.97 -5.26
CA ASP A 24 -18.35 -5.33 -5.23
C ASP A 24 -17.76 -5.08 -3.84
N LEU A 25 -18.07 -3.93 -3.26
CA LEU A 25 -17.58 -3.55 -1.94
C LEU A 25 -18.12 -4.46 -0.82
N ALA A 26 -19.37 -4.94 -0.95
CA ALA A 26 -19.92 -5.92 0.00
C ALA A 26 -19.15 -7.25 -0.08
N GLU A 27 -18.88 -7.75 -1.29
CA GLU A 27 -18.08 -8.97 -1.51
C GLU A 27 -16.66 -8.82 -0.97
N TYR A 28 -15.99 -7.68 -1.20
CA TYR A 28 -14.64 -7.42 -0.70
C TYR A 28 -14.59 -7.39 0.82
N ARG A 29 -15.55 -6.72 1.48
CA ARG A 29 -15.65 -6.69 2.94
C ARG A 29 -15.96 -8.05 3.54
N GLN A 30 -16.82 -8.84 2.89
CA GLN A 30 -17.09 -10.22 3.33
C GLN A 30 -15.83 -11.08 3.23
N SER A 31 -15.13 -11.04 2.11
CA SER A 31 -13.88 -11.78 1.91
C SER A 31 -12.79 -11.35 2.91
N MET A 32 -12.69 -10.04 3.20
CA MET A 32 -11.82 -9.54 4.27
C MET A 32 -12.16 -10.15 5.63
N THR A 33 -13.45 -10.18 5.98
CA THR A 33 -13.93 -10.77 7.23
C THR A 33 -13.62 -12.27 7.30
N ASP A 34 -13.81 -13.00 6.21
CA ASP A 34 -13.51 -14.42 6.13
C ASP A 34 -12.01 -14.70 6.32
N ILE A 35 -11.14 -13.94 5.64
CA ILE A 35 -9.68 -14.05 5.79
C ILE A 35 -9.27 -13.74 7.24
N MET A 36 -9.82 -12.69 7.85
CA MET A 36 -9.53 -12.34 9.26
C MET A 36 -9.99 -13.43 10.24
N ASN A 37 -10.97 -14.25 9.86
CA ASN A 37 -11.46 -15.41 10.62
C ASN A 37 -10.85 -16.73 10.15
N HIS A 38 -9.70 -16.70 9.48
CA HIS A 38 -8.96 -17.88 8.97
C HIS A 38 -9.77 -18.76 8.00
N LYS A 39 -10.71 -18.16 7.26
CA LYS A 39 -11.44 -18.83 6.20
C LYS A 39 -10.85 -18.45 4.85
N TYR A 40 -10.25 -19.40 4.17
CA TYR A 40 -9.52 -19.18 2.91
C TYR A 40 -10.21 -19.93 1.78
N GLU A 41 -10.90 -19.22 0.91
CA GLU A 41 -11.64 -19.77 -0.24
C GLU A 41 -10.71 -20.56 -1.17
N SER A 42 -9.48 -20.10 -1.34
CA SER A 42 -8.47 -20.77 -2.18
C SER A 42 -7.80 -21.97 -1.52
N GLY A 43 -8.01 -22.19 -0.23
CA GLY A 43 -7.26 -23.14 0.58
C GLY A 43 -5.81 -22.70 0.89
N ARG A 44 -5.39 -21.52 0.43
CA ARG A 44 -4.04 -20.99 0.68
C ARG A 44 -4.06 -19.87 1.72
N GLU A 45 -3.27 -20.05 2.77
CA GLU A 45 -3.09 -19.06 3.81
C GLU A 45 -2.31 -17.82 3.31
N PRO A 46 -2.70 -16.57 3.69
CA PRO A 46 -1.88 -15.38 3.45
C PRO A 46 -0.61 -15.41 4.31
N MET A 47 0.30 -14.48 4.02
CA MET A 47 1.49 -14.32 4.86
C MET A 47 1.15 -13.55 6.12
N ALA A 48 1.84 -13.91 7.22
CA ALA A 48 1.76 -13.17 8.46
C ALA A 48 2.10 -11.68 8.27
N GLY A 49 1.43 -10.86 9.05
CA GLY A 49 1.57 -9.42 9.03
C GLY A 49 1.63 -8.84 10.44
N ARG A 50 1.20 -7.59 10.57
CA ARG A 50 1.13 -6.93 11.87
C ARG A 50 -0.15 -7.35 12.60
N ASN A 51 -0.01 -7.82 13.87
CA ASN A 51 -1.13 -8.19 14.74
C ASN A 51 -2.07 -9.24 14.08
N TRP A 52 -1.48 -10.16 13.33
CA TRP A 52 -2.15 -11.26 12.63
C TRP A 52 -1.10 -12.35 12.29
N PRO A 53 -1.38 -13.66 12.33
CA PRO A 53 -2.69 -14.28 12.49
C PRO A 53 -3.25 -14.23 13.93
N GLU A 54 -2.40 -14.11 14.93
CA GLU A 54 -2.79 -13.97 16.32
C GLU A 54 -2.98 -12.51 16.69
N ARG A 55 -4.21 -12.14 17.01
CA ARG A 55 -4.55 -10.77 17.39
C ARG A 55 -4.22 -10.51 18.86
N GLN A 56 -2.98 -10.13 19.12
CA GLN A 56 -2.47 -9.83 20.45
C GLN A 56 -2.97 -8.50 21.02
N ASP A 57 -3.24 -7.52 20.13
CA ASP A 57 -3.75 -6.21 20.52
C ASP A 57 -5.07 -5.89 19.77
N LEU A 58 -6.19 -5.95 20.48
CA LEU A 58 -7.52 -5.65 19.94
C LEU A 58 -7.71 -4.18 19.55
N GLN A 59 -6.87 -3.28 20.07
CA GLN A 59 -6.84 -1.86 19.72
C GLN A 59 -5.84 -1.59 18.60
N GLY A 60 -4.99 -2.55 18.29
CA GLY A 60 -3.96 -2.46 17.28
C GLY A 60 -4.52 -2.63 15.87
N MET A 61 -3.87 -1.95 14.93
CA MET A 61 -4.14 -2.15 13.51
C MET A 61 -3.76 -3.56 13.10
N VAL A 62 -4.62 -4.22 12.33
CA VAL A 62 -4.33 -5.51 11.68
C VAL A 62 -3.90 -5.27 10.24
N GLN A 63 -2.79 -5.89 9.85
CA GLN A 63 -2.27 -5.92 8.50
C GLN A 63 -2.02 -7.37 8.11
N ILE A 64 -2.58 -7.82 6.98
CA ILE A 64 -2.42 -9.18 6.45
C ILE A 64 -1.72 -9.07 5.10
N ASN A 65 -0.55 -9.68 4.97
CA ASN A 65 0.25 -9.61 3.75
C ASN A 65 -0.14 -10.72 2.77
N ASN A 66 -0.13 -10.43 1.47
CA ASN A 66 -0.52 -11.36 0.41
C ASN A 66 -1.92 -11.97 0.62
N ALA A 67 -2.87 -11.16 1.05
CA ALA A 67 -4.26 -11.55 1.24
C ALA A 67 -4.91 -12.05 -0.07
N TRP A 68 -4.42 -11.59 -1.23
CA TRP A 68 -4.86 -12.03 -2.56
C TRP A 68 -4.65 -13.53 -2.82
N TRP A 69 -3.83 -14.22 -2.00
CA TRP A 69 -3.69 -15.66 -2.09
C TRP A 69 -4.91 -16.41 -1.55
N ALA A 70 -5.57 -15.84 -0.54
CA ALA A 70 -6.54 -16.52 0.31
C ALA A 70 -7.99 -16.47 -0.21
N GLY A 71 -8.38 -15.40 -0.89
CA GLY A 71 -9.79 -15.19 -1.25
C GLY A 71 -10.02 -14.71 -2.66
N GLY A 72 -11.06 -15.27 -3.32
CA GLY A 72 -11.42 -14.95 -4.69
C GLY A 72 -11.77 -13.48 -4.89
N ALA A 73 -12.56 -12.89 -4.00
CA ALA A 73 -12.94 -11.48 -4.11
C ALA A 73 -11.74 -10.53 -3.88
N ILE A 74 -10.93 -10.76 -2.84
CA ILE A 74 -9.71 -9.98 -2.63
C ILE A 74 -8.73 -10.16 -3.78
N ARG A 75 -8.60 -11.39 -4.33
CA ARG A 75 -7.77 -11.62 -5.52
C ARG A 75 -8.27 -10.82 -6.73
N ARG A 76 -9.57 -10.81 -7.00
CA ARG A 76 -10.16 -10.02 -8.11
C ARG A 76 -9.89 -8.52 -7.94
N LEU A 77 -9.94 -8.02 -6.69
CA LEU A 77 -9.63 -6.62 -6.38
C LEU A 77 -8.15 -6.34 -6.60
N SER A 78 -7.26 -7.16 -6.05
CA SER A 78 -5.81 -6.97 -6.11
C SER A 78 -5.25 -7.07 -7.53
N LEU A 79 -5.88 -7.87 -8.40
CA LEU A 79 -5.51 -8.01 -9.81
C LEU A 79 -6.43 -7.21 -10.76
N ASN A 80 -7.08 -6.17 -10.25
CA ASN A 80 -8.03 -5.38 -11.04
C ASN A 80 -7.31 -4.60 -12.15
N ARG A 81 -7.66 -4.92 -13.41
CA ARG A 81 -7.05 -4.31 -14.60
C ARG A 81 -7.23 -2.80 -14.69
N ARG A 82 -8.35 -2.25 -14.18
CA ARG A 82 -8.58 -0.80 -14.19
C ARG A 82 -7.61 -0.08 -13.26
N ILE A 83 -7.32 -0.65 -12.08
CA ILE A 83 -6.28 -0.14 -11.15
C ILE A 83 -4.92 -0.22 -11.83
N GLY A 84 -4.57 -1.36 -12.43
CA GLY A 84 -3.30 -1.52 -13.14
C GLY A 84 -3.11 -0.53 -14.29
N LYS A 85 -4.17 -0.27 -15.07
CA LYS A 85 -4.15 0.72 -16.15
C LYS A 85 -3.87 2.13 -15.62
N ILE A 86 -4.54 2.55 -14.55
CA ILE A 86 -4.29 3.87 -13.94
C ILE A 86 -2.85 3.95 -13.42
N ALA A 87 -2.39 2.92 -12.71
CA ALA A 87 -1.02 2.85 -12.20
C ALA A 87 0.03 2.99 -13.31
N THR A 88 -0.16 2.28 -14.43
CA THR A 88 0.71 2.32 -15.61
C THR A 88 0.77 3.74 -16.21
N GLN A 89 -0.38 4.40 -16.31
CA GLN A 89 -0.47 5.78 -16.81
C GLN A 89 0.22 6.79 -15.87
N LEU A 90 0.04 6.65 -14.55
CA LEU A 90 0.65 7.53 -13.56
C LEU A 90 2.18 7.39 -13.53
N LEU A 91 2.70 6.15 -13.61
CA LEU A 91 4.14 5.87 -13.66
C LEU A 91 4.75 6.12 -15.04
N GLN A 92 3.94 6.27 -16.10
CA GLN A 92 4.39 6.39 -17.49
C GLN A 92 5.25 5.18 -17.93
N VAL A 93 4.80 3.97 -17.60
CA VAL A 93 5.46 2.68 -17.94
C VAL A 93 4.57 1.82 -18.85
N ASN A 94 5.11 0.74 -19.43
CA ASN A 94 4.36 -0.12 -20.35
C ASN A 94 3.44 -1.10 -19.63
N GLY A 95 3.76 -1.48 -18.40
CA GLY A 95 2.98 -2.43 -17.61
C GLY A 95 3.34 -2.43 -16.15
N VAL A 96 2.48 -3.04 -15.35
CA VAL A 96 2.71 -3.27 -13.93
C VAL A 96 2.34 -4.69 -13.54
N CYS A 97 3.14 -5.27 -12.65
CA CYS A 97 2.92 -6.57 -12.03
C CYS A 97 2.56 -6.39 -10.55
N MET A 98 1.89 -7.38 -9.98
CA MET A 98 1.70 -7.48 -8.54
C MET A 98 3.05 -7.60 -7.82
N TRP A 99 3.30 -6.72 -6.86
CA TRP A 99 4.40 -6.90 -5.90
C TRP A 99 3.91 -7.71 -4.69
N HIS A 100 2.97 -7.17 -3.97
CA HIS A 100 2.17 -7.83 -2.93
C HIS A 100 0.97 -6.95 -2.57
N ASP A 101 0.05 -7.47 -1.76
CA ASP A 101 -0.98 -6.65 -1.16
C ASP A 101 -0.95 -6.69 0.37
N GLN A 102 -1.67 -5.76 0.97
CA GLN A 102 -1.86 -5.68 2.41
C GLN A 102 -3.32 -5.35 2.71
N LEU A 103 -4.02 -6.30 3.30
CA LEU A 103 -5.35 -6.07 3.84
C LEU A 103 -5.22 -5.34 5.18
N LEU A 104 -5.94 -4.24 5.34
CA LEU A 104 -5.73 -3.28 6.41
C LEU A 104 -7.02 -3.05 7.19
N TYR A 105 -7.04 -3.48 8.45
CA TYR A 105 -8.12 -3.22 9.40
C TYR A 105 -7.62 -2.32 10.51
N LYS A 106 -8.17 -1.11 10.62
CA LYS A 106 -7.87 -0.16 11.69
C LYS A 106 -9.08 -0.02 12.60
N PRO A 107 -9.04 -0.63 13.80
CA PRO A 107 -10.16 -0.55 14.75
C PRO A 107 -10.33 0.88 15.28
N PRO A 108 -11.52 1.21 15.84
CA PRO A 108 -11.69 2.41 16.65
C PRO A 108 -10.70 2.45 17.82
N ALA A 109 -10.05 3.60 18.01
CA ALA A 109 -9.14 3.79 19.15
C ALA A 109 -9.96 4.09 20.41
N LYS A 110 -10.04 3.13 21.34
CA LYS A 110 -10.72 3.31 22.64
C LYS A 110 -9.91 4.14 23.66
N SER A 111 -8.61 4.37 23.38
CA SER A 111 -7.71 5.13 24.24
C SER A 111 -6.68 5.88 23.38
N LYS A 112 -5.82 6.69 24.00
CA LYS A 112 -4.68 7.36 23.33
C LYS A 112 -3.53 6.40 22.98
N THR A 113 -3.84 5.15 22.62
CA THR A 113 -2.83 4.18 22.21
C THR A 113 -2.30 4.51 20.82
N LEU A 114 -1.00 4.31 20.61
CA LEU A 114 -0.34 4.46 19.31
C LEU A 114 -0.44 3.22 18.43
N SER A 115 -1.02 2.13 18.94
CA SER A 115 -1.04 0.83 18.24
C SER A 115 -1.83 0.86 16.92
N GLY A 116 -2.75 1.83 16.77
CA GLY A 116 -3.47 2.12 15.53
C GLY A 116 -2.71 2.95 14.50
N ASN A 117 -1.55 3.53 14.87
CA ASN A 117 -0.79 4.39 13.97
C ASN A 117 0.05 3.59 12.98
N ILE A 118 0.25 4.17 11.80
CA ILE A 118 1.34 3.84 10.88
C ILE A 118 2.23 5.08 10.81
N GLY A 119 3.42 5.01 11.41
CA GLY A 119 4.38 6.11 11.41
C GLY A 119 4.78 6.51 10.00
N TRP A 120 5.23 7.75 9.82
CA TRP A 120 5.74 8.25 8.55
C TRP A 120 6.82 7.34 8.00
N HIS A 121 6.77 7.02 6.72
CA HIS A 121 7.73 6.16 6.02
C HIS A 121 7.67 6.37 4.51
N GLN A 122 8.66 5.85 3.82
CA GLN A 122 8.67 5.60 2.40
C GLN A 122 8.61 4.09 2.20
N ASP A 123 7.75 3.58 1.35
CA ASP A 123 7.67 2.15 1.03
C ASP A 123 8.99 1.64 0.45
N TRP A 124 9.67 2.49 -0.31
CA TRP A 124 10.98 2.22 -0.88
C TRP A 124 12.01 1.73 0.15
N ASN A 125 11.92 2.16 1.39
CA ASN A 125 12.83 1.71 2.45
C ASN A 125 12.79 0.19 2.68
N TYR A 126 11.70 -0.46 2.29
CA TYR A 126 11.50 -1.91 2.42
C TYR A 126 11.63 -2.65 1.09
N TRP A 127 11.72 -1.93 -0.04
CA TRP A 127 11.69 -2.50 -1.39
C TRP A 127 12.99 -2.32 -2.17
N GLN A 128 14.10 -2.06 -1.49
CA GLN A 128 15.43 -1.86 -2.09
C GLN A 128 16.04 -3.13 -2.72
N VAL A 129 15.29 -4.22 -2.74
CA VAL A 129 15.57 -5.41 -3.54
C VAL A 129 15.20 -5.23 -5.03
N CYS A 130 14.70 -4.05 -5.39
CA CYS A 130 14.38 -3.62 -6.75
C CYS A 130 15.48 -2.66 -7.23
N ASP A 131 15.93 -2.79 -8.48
CA ASP A 131 16.97 -1.93 -9.08
C ASP A 131 16.47 -0.51 -9.36
N HIS A 132 15.15 -0.33 -9.51
CA HIS A 132 14.49 0.96 -9.71
C HIS A 132 13.33 1.14 -8.72
N ALA A 133 13.01 2.40 -8.43
CA ALA A 133 11.90 2.74 -7.53
C ALA A 133 10.57 2.98 -8.25
N ASP A 134 10.44 2.44 -9.47
CA ASP A 134 9.21 2.55 -10.28
C ASP A 134 8.16 1.56 -9.76
N LEU A 135 7.77 1.80 -8.51
CA LEU A 135 6.72 1.08 -7.80
C LEU A 135 5.67 2.07 -7.32
N ILE A 136 4.43 1.62 -7.34
CA ILE A 136 3.26 2.41 -6.97
C ILE A 136 2.32 1.58 -6.11
N THR A 137 1.76 2.21 -5.10
CA THR A 137 0.71 1.62 -4.27
C THR A 137 -0.64 2.21 -4.63
N ALA A 138 -1.61 1.36 -4.94
CA ALA A 138 -3.03 1.73 -4.98
C ALA A 138 -3.68 1.35 -3.65
N TRP A 139 -4.13 2.35 -2.91
CA TRP A 139 -4.83 2.15 -1.65
C TRP A 139 -6.34 2.29 -1.87
N VAL A 140 -7.08 1.18 -1.81
CA VAL A 140 -8.52 1.08 -2.06
C VAL A 140 -9.29 1.24 -0.76
N ALA A 141 -10.23 2.19 -0.71
CA ALA A 141 -11.14 2.39 0.40
C ALA A 141 -12.28 1.35 0.35
N LEU A 142 -12.36 0.44 1.32
CA LEU A 142 -13.46 -0.53 1.42
C LEU A 142 -14.67 0.01 2.18
N ASN A 143 -14.52 1.12 2.91
CA ASN A 143 -15.56 1.97 3.48
C ASN A 143 -15.12 3.42 3.40
N ASP A 144 -15.95 4.37 3.77
CA ASP A 144 -15.59 5.79 3.75
C ASP A 144 -14.39 6.07 4.65
N VAL A 145 -13.47 6.88 4.15
CA VAL A 145 -12.22 7.25 4.80
C VAL A 145 -12.14 8.75 4.94
N ASN A 146 -11.94 9.21 6.16
CA ASN A 146 -11.83 10.62 6.50
C ASN A 146 -10.77 10.85 7.60
N ILE A 147 -10.54 12.10 7.96
CA ILE A 147 -9.54 12.46 8.99
C ILE A 147 -9.84 11.78 10.31
N GLN A 148 -11.11 11.68 10.72
CA GLN A 148 -11.48 11.11 12.02
C GLN A 148 -11.21 9.62 12.11
N ASN A 149 -11.39 8.84 11.03
CA ASN A 149 -11.10 7.40 11.04
C ASN A 149 -9.66 7.07 10.62
N GLY A 150 -8.78 8.08 10.58
CA GLY A 150 -7.35 7.93 10.36
C GLY A 150 -6.99 7.76 8.89
N ALA A 151 -7.50 8.65 8.02
CA ALA A 151 -7.09 8.75 6.63
C ALA A 151 -5.56 8.76 6.49
N MET A 152 -5.07 8.20 5.40
CA MET A 152 -3.65 8.28 5.07
C MET A 152 -3.26 9.75 4.86
N MET A 153 -2.11 10.12 5.39
CA MET A 153 -1.47 11.42 5.23
C MET A 153 -0.29 11.28 4.29
N ILE A 154 -0.12 12.22 3.39
CA ILE A 154 0.95 12.26 2.39
C ILE A 154 1.68 13.60 2.46
N ILE A 155 2.98 13.57 2.20
CA ILE A 155 3.79 14.76 1.98
C ILE A 155 4.00 14.94 0.48
N PRO A 156 3.26 15.85 -0.19
CA PRO A 156 3.38 16.08 -1.63
C PRO A 156 4.81 16.43 -2.05
N GLY A 157 5.26 15.85 -3.16
CA GLY A 157 6.60 16.09 -3.71
C GLY A 157 7.73 15.34 -3.02
N SER A 158 7.48 14.69 -1.88
CA SER A 158 8.52 14.02 -1.09
C SER A 158 9.16 12.80 -1.78
N HIS A 159 8.56 12.25 -2.81
CA HIS A 159 9.15 11.19 -3.64
C HIS A 159 10.43 11.66 -4.35
N ARG A 160 10.61 12.98 -4.56
CA ARG A 160 11.82 13.58 -5.13
C ARG A 160 12.91 13.87 -4.10
N TRP A 161 12.64 13.69 -2.82
CA TRP A 161 13.61 13.97 -1.73
C TRP A 161 14.65 12.87 -1.55
N GLY A 162 14.66 11.86 -2.43
CA GLY A 162 15.53 10.70 -2.30
C GLY A 162 15.12 9.81 -1.12
N GLN A 163 16.10 9.23 -0.44
CA GLN A 163 15.88 8.52 0.82
C GLN A 163 15.88 9.56 1.96
N ALA A 164 14.72 10.14 2.21
CA ALA A 164 14.56 11.23 3.16
C ALA A 164 14.59 10.78 4.63
N MET A 165 14.45 9.46 4.88
CA MET A 165 14.52 8.85 6.21
C MET A 165 14.91 7.37 6.11
N GLU A 166 15.48 6.84 7.20
CA GLU A 166 15.79 5.41 7.30
C GLU A 166 14.60 4.59 7.82
N ALA A 167 14.50 3.32 7.42
CA ALA A 167 13.44 2.44 7.91
C ALA A 167 13.48 2.27 9.44
N SER A 168 14.67 2.25 10.02
CA SER A 168 14.90 2.18 11.48
C SER A 168 14.42 3.40 12.24
N GLU A 169 14.24 4.53 11.58
CA GLU A 169 13.76 5.78 12.18
C GLU A 169 12.25 5.84 12.33
N ARG A 170 11.53 4.92 11.66
CA ARG A 170 10.07 4.82 11.75
C ARG A 170 9.65 4.44 13.16
N THR A 171 8.80 5.27 13.76
CA THR A 171 8.13 4.99 15.03
C THR A 171 6.62 5.17 14.87
N LEU A 172 5.84 4.70 15.84
CA LEU A 172 4.39 4.96 15.86
C LEU A 172 4.06 6.40 16.30
N GLU A 173 5.04 7.11 16.88
CA GLU A 173 4.91 8.52 17.25
C GLU A 173 5.19 9.41 16.03
N MET A 174 4.12 9.91 15.41
CA MET A 174 4.18 10.64 14.14
C MET A 174 5.13 11.85 14.21
N ASP A 175 5.06 12.66 15.27
CA ASP A 175 5.90 13.86 15.42
C ASP A 175 7.38 13.50 15.57
N LYS A 176 7.70 12.45 16.32
CA LYS A 176 9.09 11.97 16.45
C LYS A 176 9.64 11.46 15.14
N THR A 177 8.82 10.79 14.33
CA THR A 177 9.24 10.36 12.99
C THR A 177 9.44 11.57 12.08
N ALA A 178 8.48 12.51 12.07
CA ALA A 178 8.55 13.70 11.23
C ALA A 178 9.82 14.54 11.50
N SER A 179 10.24 14.64 12.77
CA SER A 179 11.45 15.40 13.14
C SER A 179 12.76 14.83 12.62
N LYS A 180 12.77 13.56 12.20
CA LYS A 180 13.95 12.87 11.66
C LYS A 180 14.05 12.95 10.13
N VAL A 181 13.00 13.40 9.45
CA VAL A 181 12.98 13.48 7.99
C VAL A 181 13.90 14.59 7.49
N LYS A 182 14.77 14.25 6.56
CA LYS A 182 15.69 15.19 5.89
C LYS A 182 14.92 15.95 4.80
N ILE A 183 14.42 17.13 5.13
CA ILE A 183 13.70 17.99 4.17
C ILE A 183 14.71 18.77 3.33
N PRO A 184 14.72 18.65 1.98
CA PRO A 184 15.62 19.41 1.12
C PRO A 184 15.38 20.91 1.22
N ARG A 185 16.43 21.69 0.92
CA ARG A 185 16.37 23.17 0.93
C ARG A 185 15.29 23.66 -0.05
N GLY A 186 14.38 24.50 0.43
CA GLY A 186 13.28 25.06 -0.36
C GLY A 186 11.99 24.22 -0.35
N GLU A 187 12.07 22.96 0.10
CA GLU A 187 10.89 22.10 0.26
C GLU A 187 10.19 22.37 1.61
N LYS A 188 8.93 21.97 1.71
CA LYS A 188 8.12 22.18 2.92
C LYS A 188 7.42 20.90 3.36
N TRP A 189 7.39 20.70 4.66
CA TRP A 189 6.55 19.69 5.28
C TRP A 189 5.07 20.15 5.24
N LYS A 190 4.34 19.70 4.23
CA LYS A 190 2.90 19.96 4.08
C LYS A 190 2.15 18.64 4.07
N ILE A 191 1.14 18.52 4.90
CA ILE A 191 0.33 17.30 5.00
C ILE A 191 -0.92 17.45 4.13
N VAL A 192 -1.18 16.42 3.33
CA VAL A 192 -2.45 16.22 2.62
C VAL A 192 -3.08 14.93 3.12
N HIS A 193 -4.37 14.98 3.48
CA HIS A 193 -5.14 13.82 3.89
C HIS A 193 -5.83 13.19 2.67
N CYS A 194 -5.68 11.89 2.49
CA CYS A 194 -6.36 11.12 1.47
C CYS A 194 -7.75 10.70 1.98
N GLU A 195 -8.69 11.62 1.96
CA GLU A 195 -10.09 11.32 2.25
C GLU A 195 -10.74 10.69 1.01
N LEU A 196 -11.42 9.55 1.18
CA LEU A 196 -11.95 8.73 0.10
C LEU A 196 -13.35 8.26 0.43
N ARG A 197 -14.26 8.33 -0.54
CA ARG A 197 -15.51 7.58 -0.49
C ARG A 197 -15.22 6.08 -0.66
N ALA A 198 -16.08 5.23 -0.15
CA ALA A 198 -16.00 3.79 -0.36
C ALA A 198 -15.90 3.47 -1.86
N GLY A 199 -14.93 2.67 -2.26
CA GLY A 199 -14.64 2.31 -3.65
C GLY A 199 -13.73 3.28 -4.40
N ALA A 200 -13.38 4.42 -3.83
CA ALA A 200 -12.36 5.32 -4.37
C ALA A 200 -10.95 4.81 -4.05
N VAL A 201 -9.95 5.31 -4.79
CA VAL A 201 -8.58 4.81 -4.72
C VAL A 201 -7.60 5.97 -4.67
N SER A 202 -6.64 5.92 -3.75
CA SER A 202 -5.47 6.80 -3.79
C SER A 202 -4.25 6.03 -4.27
N PHE A 203 -3.42 6.68 -5.07
CA PHE A 203 -2.15 6.15 -5.57
C PHE A 203 -1.00 6.93 -4.99
N HIS A 204 0.10 6.27 -4.62
CA HIS A 204 1.34 6.95 -4.24
C HIS A 204 2.58 6.19 -4.71
N HIS A 205 3.59 6.96 -5.07
CA HIS A 205 4.89 6.44 -5.48
C HIS A 205 5.63 5.84 -4.29
N ALA A 206 6.44 4.79 -4.50
CA ALA A 206 7.19 4.10 -3.45
C ALA A 206 8.04 5.03 -2.56
N LYS A 207 8.56 6.12 -3.11
CA LYS A 207 9.36 7.12 -2.37
C LYS A 207 8.52 8.23 -1.73
N THR A 208 7.20 8.25 -1.88
CA THR A 208 6.35 9.27 -1.24
C THR A 208 6.27 9.01 0.25
N ILE A 209 6.59 10.02 1.06
CA ILE A 209 6.46 9.95 2.52
C ILE A 209 4.98 9.95 2.86
N HIS A 210 4.55 8.92 3.58
CA HIS A 210 3.18 8.77 4.01
C HIS A 210 3.07 8.07 5.36
N GLY A 211 1.90 8.16 5.97
CA GLY A 211 1.59 7.55 7.25
C GLY A 211 0.12 7.70 7.60
N SER A 212 -0.32 7.21 8.75
CA SER A 212 -1.68 7.45 9.22
C SER A 212 -1.77 7.45 10.73
N GLY A 213 -2.51 8.41 11.27
CA GLY A 213 -2.83 8.50 12.69
C GLY A 213 -3.85 7.46 13.15
N PRO A 214 -4.33 7.57 14.40
CA PRO A 214 -5.32 6.67 14.98
C PRO A 214 -6.70 6.85 14.33
N ASN A 215 -7.58 5.88 14.55
CA ASN A 215 -8.98 5.98 14.18
C ASN A 215 -9.78 6.46 15.41
N HIS A 216 -10.24 7.71 15.40
CA HIS A 216 -11.03 8.32 16.46
C HIS A 216 -12.55 8.19 16.26
N SER A 217 -12.99 7.52 15.18
CA SER A 217 -14.39 7.23 14.95
C SER A 217 -14.85 5.99 15.71
N ASP A 218 -16.15 5.71 15.69
CA ASP A 218 -16.77 4.52 16.29
C ASP A 218 -16.79 3.29 15.37
N GLN A 219 -16.40 3.46 14.10
CA GLN A 219 -16.38 2.40 13.10
C GLN A 219 -14.95 2.05 12.65
N PRO A 220 -14.66 0.80 12.31
CA PRO A 220 -13.36 0.43 11.79
C PRO A 220 -13.13 1.05 10.40
N ARG A 221 -11.87 1.41 10.10
CA ARG A 221 -11.44 1.75 8.75
C ARG A 221 -10.90 0.51 8.06
N LEU A 222 -11.46 0.21 6.88
CA LEU A 222 -11.13 -0.95 6.06
C LEU A 222 -10.49 -0.51 4.76
N GLY A 223 -9.39 -1.15 4.37
CA GLY A 223 -8.72 -0.85 3.11
C GLY A 223 -7.85 -1.99 2.60
N LEU A 224 -7.51 -1.90 1.33
CA LEU A 224 -6.55 -2.79 0.69
C LEU A 224 -5.47 -1.95 0.01
N ALA A 225 -4.22 -2.14 0.39
CA ALA A 225 -3.07 -1.59 -0.33
C ALA A 225 -2.58 -2.62 -1.34
N ILE A 226 -2.59 -2.26 -2.62
CA ILE A 226 -2.11 -3.07 -3.74
C ILE A 226 -0.79 -2.45 -4.19
N HIS A 227 0.30 -3.12 -3.89
CA HIS A 227 1.63 -2.67 -4.27
C HIS A 227 1.98 -3.28 -5.63
N MET A 228 2.31 -2.42 -6.58
CA MET A 228 2.60 -2.79 -7.96
C MET A 228 4.02 -2.35 -8.33
N ILE A 229 4.64 -3.13 -9.19
CA ILE A 229 5.99 -2.94 -9.67
C ILE A 229 5.96 -2.80 -11.19
N ALA A 230 6.69 -1.82 -11.74
CA ALA A 230 6.77 -1.66 -13.20
C ALA A 230 7.42 -2.87 -13.86
N ASP A 231 6.99 -3.18 -15.07
CA ASP A 231 7.32 -4.41 -15.78
C ASP A 231 8.79 -4.55 -16.20
N HIS A 232 9.56 -3.47 -16.15
CA HIS A 232 10.98 -3.43 -16.44
C HIS A 232 11.88 -3.57 -15.21
N VAL A 233 11.33 -3.41 -14.00
CA VAL A 233 12.09 -3.45 -12.73
C VAL A 233 12.59 -4.87 -12.47
N ARG A 234 13.86 -4.97 -12.03
CA ARG A 234 14.55 -6.23 -11.80
C ARG A 234 14.95 -6.37 -10.33
N TYR A 235 15.11 -7.62 -9.93
CA TYR A 235 15.67 -7.94 -8.65
C TYR A 235 17.15 -7.57 -8.56
N THR A 236 17.55 -6.98 -7.43
CA THR A 236 18.96 -6.79 -7.08
C THR A 236 19.24 -7.25 -5.65
N SER A 237 20.36 -7.94 -5.49
CA SER A 237 20.90 -8.33 -4.17
C SER A 237 21.66 -7.20 -3.47
N GLN A 238 21.84 -6.06 -4.13
CA GLN A 238 22.57 -4.89 -3.59
C GLN A 238 21.76 -4.11 -2.55
N GLY A 239 20.47 -4.44 -2.38
CA GLY A 239 19.59 -3.77 -1.44
C GLY A 239 19.89 -4.05 0.02
N ILE A 240 19.61 -3.08 0.88
CA ILE A 240 19.89 -3.14 2.32
C ILE A 240 18.98 -4.14 3.06
N TYR A 241 17.77 -4.39 2.54
CA TYR A 241 16.76 -5.23 3.18
C TYR A 241 16.33 -6.40 2.29
N SER A 242 16.19 -7.58 2.91
CA SER A 242 15.52 -8.72 2.26
C SER A 242 14.01 -8.62 2.49
N HIS A 243 13.23 -8.53 1.43
CA HIS A 243 11.78 -8.51 1.53
C HIS A 243 11.21 -9.92 1.79
N SER A 244 10.18 -10.01 2.64
CA SER A 244 9.58 -11.31 3.01
C SER A 244 9.05 -12.12 1.82
N ASN A 245 8.58 -11.47 0.75
CA ASN A 245 8.14 -12.14 -0.47
C ASN A 245 9.24 -12.97 -1.15
N LEU A 246 10.50 -12.58 -1.01
CA LEU A 246 11.62 -13.35 -1.57
C LEU A 246 11.80 -14.71 -0.91
N LYS A 247 11.31 -14.93 0.32
CA LYS A 247 11.31 -16.22 0.99
C LYS A 247 10.40 -17.23 0.29
N VAL A 248 9.32 -16.75 -0.33
CA VAL A 248 8.32 -17.59 -1.03
C VAL A 248 8.46 -17.54 -2.53
N CYS A 249 9.17 -16.55 -3.05
CA CYS A 249 9.45 -16.36 -4.47
C CYS A 249 10.90 -15.89 -4.66
N PRO A 250 11.89 -16.79 -4.50
CA PRO A 250 13.30 -16.44 -4.68
C PRO A 250 13.58 -15.90 -6.08
N ARG A 251 14.50 -14.94 -6.17
CA ARG A 251 14.95 -14.31 -7.42
C ARG A 251 16.45 -14.38 -7.53
N LYS A 252 16.95 -14.40 -8.76
CA LYS A 252 18.36 -14.24 -9.09
C LYS A 252 18.61 -12.79 -9.52
N GLU A 253 19.82 -12.31 -9.35
CA GLU A 253 20.24 -10.99 -9.80
C GLU A 253 19.81 -10.75 -11.25
N GLY A 254 19.13 -9.65 -11.50
CA GLY A 254 18.60 -9.27 -12.81
C GLY A 254 17.28 -9.90 -13.23
N ASP A 255 16.69 -10.80 -12.44
CA ASP A 255 15.38 -11.38 -12.74
C ASP A 255 14.27 -10.32 -12.72
N LEU A 256 13.36 -10.36 -13.69
CA LEU A 256 12.12 -9.58 -13.67
C LEU A 256 11.15 -10.15 -12.61
N PHE A 257 10.35 -9.27 -12.01
CA PHE A 257 9.27 -9.68 -11.12
C PHE A 257 8.03 -10.11 -11.91
N ARG A 258 8.00 -11.35 -12.35
CA ARG A 258 6.93 -11.97 -13.15
C ARG A 258 6.58 -13.37 -12.67
N GLY A 259 5.50 -13.93 -13.23
CA GLY A 259 5.03 -15.30 -12.97
C GLY A 259 3.96 -15.36 -11.88
N HIS A 260 3.70 -16.55 -11.35
CA HIS A 260 2.57 -16.81 -10.45
C HIS A 260 2.53 -15.96 -9.18
N GLN A 261 3.71 -15.53 -8.68
CA GLN A 261 3.81 -14.71 -7.48
C GLN A 261 3.76 -13.20 -7.79
N HIS A 262 4.01 -12.84 -9.05
CA HIS A 262 3.99 -11.47 -9.55
C HIS A 262 3.24 -11.41 -10.88
N PRO A 263 1.92 -11.76 -10.88
CA PRO A 263 1.13 -11.74 -12.11
C PRO A 263 1.04 -10.33 -12.68
N VAL A 264 0.96 -10.24 -14.00
CA VAL A 264 0.72 -8.99 -14.71
C VAL A 264 -0.68 -8.50 -14.37
N ILE A 265 -0.79 -7.27 -13.89
CA ILE A 265 -2.08 -6.61 -13.64
C ILE A 265 -2.50 -5.83 -14.90
N TRP A 266 -1.54 -5.15 -15.53
CA TRP A 266 -1.74 -4.43 -16.80
C TRP A 266 -0.47 -4.42 -17.62
N GLY A 267 -0.62 -4.42 -18.93
CA GLY A 267 0.47 -4.49 -19.91
C GLY A 267 0.44 -5.79 -20.70
N ASN A 268 1.53 -6.06 -21.43
CA ASN A 268 1.66 -7.28 -22.22
C ASN A 268 2.07 -8.45 -21.32
N GLU A 269 1.37 -9.57 -21.48
CA GLU A 269 1.71 -10.86 -20.87
C GLU A 269 2.84 -11.56 -21.66
N THR A 270 3.79 -10.83 -22.21
CA THR A 270 4.92 -11.47 -22.90
C THR A 270 5.80 -12.19 -21.89
N GLU A 271 6.05 -13.45 -22.18
CA GLU A 271 6.79 -14.49 -21.43
C GLU A 271 8.08 -14.04 -20.76
#